data_ee0c5430670d31ddc52a0adfbeb754e2
#
_entry.id   ee0c5430670d31ddc52a0adfbeb754e2
#
_cell.length_a   1.000
_cell.length_b   1.000
_cell.length_c   1.000
_cell.angle_alpha   90.00
_cell.angle_beta   90.00
_cell.angle_gamma   90.00
#
_symmetry.space_group_name_H-M   'P 1'
#
loop_
_entity.id
_entity.type
_entity.pdbx_description
1 polymer ?
#
loop_
_entity_poly.entity_id
_entity_poly.type
_entity_poly.pdbx_seq_one_letter_code
_entity_poly.pdbx_strand_id
1 'polypeptide(L)'
;MKRIIFSLVAVCLFLCANGKITPEQCQGSLRPYPKTTEQTAAPDSLTPVYLIHIGRHGSRFPAGPYSASTMLKALNKADSLKTLTPLGMQFKRLVENIIIRSVGRWGALDSIGMSEQRGIARRTVKRCAPLFENARMVSIASHSPRAIMSMYSFTHEISTQVPGISSYTYAGKEFDPLMRPFDADSTYKTYMKKKPYMDIYNKYVAKTAPNTVTRLLGKNYPATKRELQELSIIEYYNIANMEAMGMTNDWQPYFSEQEYEQLWSCFNLRQYFMHCKNTLSDAPANQSKPLLRDIISMLTATKRGKAEANIATYFAHQETVMPFMSLMKMTGTEFKGKDWSKLKNSVQDYFLCPMAANIQYTVYRGKSGTLYLRCDLNEHIISIKNDDRQYIKLDEAIAYFRSLAK
;
A
#
# COMPACT_ATOMS: atom_id res chain seq x y z
N MET A 1 46.31 -4.20 -6.70
CA MET A 1 44.95 -3.77 -7.07
C MET A 1 44.09 -5.02 -7.29
N LYS A 2 43.39 -5.50 -6.24
CA LYS A 2 42.45 -6.63 -6.36
C LYS A 2 41.09 -6.06 -6.76
N ARG A 3 40.70 -6.33 -8.00
CA ARG A 3 39.32 -6.06 -8.48
C ARG A 3 38.37 -6.95 -7.68
N ILE A 4 37.50 -6.32 -6.88
CA ILE A 4 36.35 -7.00 -6.25
C ILE A 4 35.38 -7.25 -7.37
N ILE A 5 35.31 -8.49 -7.83
CA ILE A 5 34.28 -8.98 -8.74
C ILE A 5 33.01 -9.10 -7.89
N PHE A 6 32.11 -8.13 -8.02
CA PHE A 6 30.74 -8.30 -7.54
C PHE A 6 30.07 -9.34 -8.44
N SER A 7 29.87 -10.53 -7.88
CA SER A 7 29.03 -11.55 -8.51
C SER A 7 27.66 -10.93 -8.82
N LEU A 8 27.27 -10.99 -10.09
CA LEU A 8 25.91 -10.75 -10.55
C LEU A 8 24.98 -11.76 -9.87
N VAL A 9 24.49 -11.45 -8.68
CA VAL A 9 23.28 -12.04 -8.15
C VAL A 9 22.15 -11.36 -8.92
N ALA A 10 21.40 -12.14 -9.65
CA ALA A 10 20.26 -11.71 -10.43
C ALA A 10 19.45 -10.68 -9.63
N VAL A 11 19.52 -9.41 -10.03
CA VAL A 11 18.50 -8.43 -9.72
C VAL A 11 17.22 -9.09 -10.25
N CYS A 12 16.39 -9.60 -9.38
CA CYS A 12 14.99 -9.83 -9.71
C CYS A 12 14.46 -8.45 -10.07
N LEU A 13 14.72 -8.07 -11.32
CA LEU A 13 13.93 -7.11 -12.02
C LEU A 13 12.50 -7.63 -11.90
N PHE A 14 11.75 -7.11 -10.91
CA PHE A 14 10.32 -6.96 -11.03
C PHE A 14 10.06 -5.91 -12.12
N LEU A 15 10.69 -6.11 -13.27
CA LEU A 15 10.13 -5.73 -14.54
C LEU A 15 8.79 -6.42 -14.56
N CYS A 16 7.74 -5.66 -14.80
CA CYS A 16 6.47 -6.16 -15.27
C CYS A 16 6.76 -7.27 -16.31
N ALA A 17 6.95 -8.48 -15.82
CA ALA A 17 6.94 -9.62 -16.71
C ALA A 17 5.57 -9.52 -17.39
N ASN A 18 5.51 -9.66 -18.71
CA ASN A 18 4.27 -9.78 -19.50
C ASN A 18 3.48 -11.04 -19.09
N GLY A 19 3.47 -11.37 -17.80
CA GLY A 19 2.72 -12.44 -17.19
C GLY A 19 1.26 -12.00 -17.00
N LYS A 20 0.35 -12.93 -17.22
CA LYS A 20 -1.08 -12.77 -16.94
C LYS A 20 -1.26 -12.36 -15.48
N ILE A 21 -2.01 -11.29 -15.24
CA ILE A 21 -2.35 -10.84 -13.89
C ILE A 21 -3.22 -11.91 -13.21
N THR A 22 -2.82 -12.35 -12.01
CA THR A 22 -3.55 -13.40 -11.30
C THR A 22 -4.78 -12.85 -10.59
N PRO A 23 -5.78 -13.70 -10.28
CA PRO A 23 -6.96 -13.27 -9.54
C PRO A 23 -6.64 -12.65 -8.17
N GLU A 24 -5.61 -13.13 -7.46
CA GLU A 24 -5.17 -12.53 -6.20
C GLU A 24 -4.62 -11.12 -6.42
N GLN A 25 -3.94 -10.87 -7.53
CA GLN A 25 -3.47 -9.54 -7.93
C GLN A 25 -4.63 -8.62 -8.31
N CYS A 26 -5.72 -9.16 -8.85
CA CYS A 26 -6.93 -8.39 -9.15
C CYS A 26 -7.66 -7.85 -7.92
N GLN A 27 -7.32 -8.24 -6.70
CA GLN A 27 -7.80 -7.56 -5.48
C GLN A 27 -7.18 -6.16 -5.32
N GLY A 28 -6.13 -5.83 -6.08
CA GLY A 28 -5.45 -4.55 -6.01
C GLY A 28 -4.85 -4.29 -4.63
N SER A 29 -4.87 -3.04 -4.21
CA SER A 29 -4.40 -2.64 -2.87
C SER A 29 -5.33 -3.07 -1.72
N LEU A 30 -6.43 -3.78 -2.00
CA LEU A 30 -7.30 -4.38 -0.99
C LEU A 30 -6.84 -5.77 -0.56
N ARG A 31 -5.91 -6.40 -1.30
CA ARG A 31 -5.38 -7.72 -0.97
C ARG A 31 -4.61 -7.70 0.35
N PRO A 32 -4.63 -8.82 1.12
CA PRO A 32 -3.71 -9.01 2.24
C PRO A 32 -2.25 -8.90 1.82
N TYR A 33 -1.37 -8.71 2.80
CA TYR A 33 0.07 -8.68 2.55
C TYR A 33 0.53 -10.02 1.97
N PRO A 34 1.29 -10.01 0.86
CA PRO A 34 1.76 -11.25 0.25
C PRO A 34 2.63 -12.07 1.23
N LYS A 35 2.51 -13.39 1.17
CA LYS A 35 3.43 -14.25 1.92
C LYS A 35 4.84 -14.05 1.36
N THR A 36 5.72 -13.51 2.18
CA THR A 36 7.12 -13.28 1.83
C THR A 36 7.95 -14.46 2.34
N THR A 37 8.68 -15.11 1.48
CA THR A 37 9.44 -16.31 1.83
C THR A 37 10.88 -16.01 2.22
N GLU A 38 11.54 -15.08 1.54
CA GLU A 38 12.95 -14.75 1.80
C GLU A 38 13.22 -13.25 1.65
N GLN A 39 14.03 -12.73 2.56
CA GLN A 39 14.61 -11.39 2.46
C GLN A 39 16.07 -11.49 2.03
N THR A 40 16.49 -10.62 1.12
CA THR A 40 17.90 -10.55 0.75
C THR A 40 18.75 -10.06 1.93
N ALA A 41 19.64 -10.90 2.44
CA ALA A 41 20.58 -10.53 3.47
C ALA A 41 21.53 -9.43 3.00
N ALA A 42 22.04 -8.64 3.94
CA ALA A 42 23.13 -7.72 3.64
C ALA A 42 24.45 -8.51 3.54
N PRO A 43 25.43 -8.03 2.75
CA PRO A 43 26.78 -8.58 2.79
C PRO A 43 27.41 -8.50 4.19
N ASP A 44 28.21 -9.49 4.59
CA ASP A 44 28.89 -9.55 5.91
C ASP A 44 29.82 -8.35 6.20
N SER A 45 30.17 -7.60 5.17
CA SER A 45 30.95 -6.36 5.29
C SER A 45 30.15 -5.15 5.75
N LEU A 46 28.82 -5.29 5.87
CA LEU A 46 27.89 -4.21 6.20
C LEU A 46 27.10 -4.54 7.48
N THR A 47 27.22 -3.70 8.50
CA THR A 47 26.50 -3.82 9.77
C THR A 47 25.36 -2.81 9.82
N PRO A 48 24.10 -3.21 10.06
CA PRO A 48 22.97 -2.27 10.19
C PRO A 48 23.14 -1.44 11.47
N VAL A 49 22.95 -0.12 11.36
CA VAL A 49 23.13 0.83 12.47
C VAL A 49 21.93 1.74 12.70
N TYR A 50 21.02 1.85 11.74
CA TYR A 50 19.79 2.61 11.83
C TYR A 50 18.72 2.04 10.91
N LEU A 51 17.44 2.06 11.36
CA LEU A 51 16.30 1.58 10.59
C LEU A 51 15.16 2.62 10.63
N ILE A 52 14.60 2.92 9.47
CA ILE A 52 13.33 3.63 9.33
C ILE A 52 12.35 2.68 8.67
N HIS A 53 11.19 2.47 9.31
CA HIS A 53 10.07 1.70 8.76
C HIS A 53 8.86 2.61 8.55
N ILE A 54 8.31 2.66 7.34
CA ILE A 54 7.11 3.41 6.99
C ILE A 54 6.09 2.39 6.52
N GLY A 55 5.06 2.14 7.33
CA GLY A 55 4.08 1.09 7.10
C GLY A 55 2.66 1.61 6.88
N ARG A 56 1.92 0.94 6.00
CA ARG A 56 0.47 0.98 5.94
C ARG A 56 -0.11 0.09 7.04
N HIS A 57 -1.29 0.44 7.58
CA HIS A 57 -2.03 -0.48 8.45
C HIS A 57 -2.26 -1.84 7.76
N GLY A 58 -2.40 -2.91 8.52
CA GLY A 58 -2.66 -4.26 8.03
C GLY A 58 -4.08 -4.45 7.49
N SER A 59 -4.39 -5.69 7.10
CA SER A 59 -5.71 -6.14 6.64
C SER A 59 -6.81 -5.76 7.62
N ARG A 60 -7.96 -5.36 7.07
CA ARG A 60 -9.04 -4.74 7.84
C ARG A 60 -10.41 -4.97 7.21
N PHE A 61 -11.45 -4.77 8.02
CA PHE A 61 -12.82 -4.63 7.55
C PHE A 61 -12.97 -3.47 6.56
N PRO A 62 -13.99 -3.48 5.66
CA PRO A 62 -14.24 -2.37 4.74
C PRO A 62 -14.23 -1.03 5.48
N ALA A 63 -13.73 0.04 4.83
CA ALA A 63 -13.56 1.34 5.47
C ALA A 63 -14.89 1.96 5.95
N GLY A 64 -15.99 1.56 5.33
CA GLY A 64 -17.33 2.00 5.68
C GLY A 64 -18.37 1.19 4.92
N PRO A 65 -19.67 1.38 5.21
CA PRO A 65 -20.77 0.57 4.69
C PRO A 65 -21.11 0.84 3.22
N TYR A 66 -20.59 1.90 2.60
CA TYR A 66 -21.07 2.41 1.31
C TYR A 66 -21.20 1.33 0.23
N SER A 67 -20.15 0.55 -0.05
CA SER A 67 -20.19 -0.44 -1.13
C SER A 67 -21.20 -1.56 -0.85
N ALA A 68 -21.19 -2.11 0.36
CA ALA A 68 -22.12 -3.17 0.75
C ALA A 68 -23.56 -2.66 0.79
N SER A 69 -23.83 -1.50 1.39
CA SER A 69 -25.17 -0.93 1.47
C SER A 69 -25.74 -0.53 0.10
N THR A 70 -24.90 0.01 -0.79
CA THR A 70 -25.34 0.37 -2.16
C THR A 70 -25.67 -0.89 -2.96
N MET A 71 -24.85 -1.92 -2.86
CA MET A 71 -25.12 -3.20 -3.51
C MET A 71 -26.38 -3.86 -2.97
N LEU A 72 -26.55 -3.90 -1.64
CA LEU A 72 -27.76 -4.47 -1.03
C LEU A 72 -29.05 -3.75 -1.46
N LYS A 73 -29.01 -2.42 -1.59
CA LYS A 73 -30.14 -1.65 -2.14
C LYS A 73 -30.49 -2.06 -3.56
N ALA A 74 -29.50 -2.24 -4.44
CA ALA A 74 -29.71 -2.67 -5.82
C ALA A 74 -30.31 -4.08 -5.89
N LEU A 75 -29.78 -5.01 -5.09
CA LEU A 75 -30.26 -6.39 -4.99
C LEU A 75 -31.70 -6.46 -4.45
N ASN A 76 -32.02 -5.70 -3.41
CA ASN A 76 -33.39 -5.60 -2.87
C ASN A 76 -34.38 -5.02 -3.88
N LYS A 77 -33.96 -3.99 -4.65
CA LYS A 77 -34.77 -3.45 -5.75
C LYS A 77 -35.02 -4.50 -6.84
N ALA A 78 -34.00 -5.25 -7.24
CA ALA A 78 -34.14 -6.33 -8.22
C ALA A 78 -35.09 -7.44 -7.72
N ASP A 79 -35.02 -7.78 -6.45
CA ASP A 79 -35.90 -8.76 -5.79
C ASP A 79 -37.38 -8.29 -5.82
N SER A 80 -37.61 -7.04 -5.43
CA SER A 80 -38.97 -6.42 -5.48
C SER A 80 -39.52 -6.38 -6.89
N LEU A 81 -38.68 -6.17 -7.90
CA LEU A 81 -39.07 -6.13 -9.32
C LEU A 81 -39.15 -7.54 -9.95
N LYS A 82 -38.88 -8.61 -9.19
CA LYS A 82 -38.81 -9.99 -9.69
C LYS A 82 -37.81 -10.21 -10.82
N THR A 83 -36.73 -9.41 -10.83
CA THR A 83 -35.62 -9.55 -11.81
C THR A 83 -34.41 -10.23 -11.23
N LEU A 84 -34.31 -10.33 -9.88
CA LEU A 84 -33.18 -10.91 -9.18
C LEU A 84 -32.94 -12.38 -9.61
N THR A 85 -31.72 -12.69 -10.01
CA THR A 85 -31.36 -14.04 -10.43
C THR A 85 -31.02 -14.96 -9.23
N PRO A 86 -30.95 -16.31 -9.42
CA PRO A 86 -30.44 -17.19 -8.37
C PRO A 86 -29.03 -16.82 -7.91
N LEU A 87 -28.14 -16.43 -8.83
CA LEU A 87 -26.80 -15.93 -8.50
C LEU A 87 -26.87 -14.61 -7.70
N GLY A 88 -27.80 -13.72 -8.07
CA GLY A 88 -28.08 -12.50 -7.32
C GLY A 88 -28.55 -12.76 -5.89
N MET A 89 -29.35 -13.78 -5.67
CA MET A 89 -29.73 -14.21 -4.31
C MET A 89 -28.55 -14.72 -3.48
N GLN A 90 -27.62 -15.44 -4.11
CA GLN A 90 -26.38 -15.88 -3.43
C GLN A 90 -25.53 -14.66 -3.07
N PHE A 91 -25.36 -13.73 -4.00
CA PHE A 91 -24.59 -12.49 -3.75
C PHE A 91 -25.25 -11.59 -2.71
N LYS A 92 -26.60 -11.53 -2.66
CA LYS A 92 -27.34 -10.81 -1.61
C LYS A 92 -26.96 -11.35 -0.22
N ARG A 93 -26.99 -12.66 -0.03
CA ARG A 93 -26.56 -13.31 1.23
C ARG A 93 -25.11 -13.01 1.57
N LEU A 94 -24.21 -12.99 0.56
CA LEU A 94 -22.82 -12.63 0.75
C LEU A 94 -22.69 -11.19 1.25
N VAL A 95 -23.37 -10.23 0.61
CA VAL A 95 -23.33 -8.82 1.01
C VAL A 95 -23.92 -8.61 2.40
N GLU A 96 -25.01 -9.29 2.73
CA GLU A 96 -25.60 -9.29 4.07
C GLU A 96 -24.61 -9.81 5.12
N ASN A 97 -23.87 -10.91 4.81
CA ASN A 97 -22.82 -11.43 5.69
C ASN A 97 -21.67 -10.43 5.87
N ILE A 98 -21.22 -9.76 4.79
CA ILE A 98 -20.22 -8.68 4.88
C ILE A 98 -20.71 -7.59 5.85
N ILE A 99 -21.96 -7.17 5.75
CA ILE A 99 -22.54 -6.14 6.63
C ILE A 99 -22.59 -6.64 8.08
N ILE A 100 -23.13 -7.82 8.33
CA ILE A 100 -23.26 -8.40 9.68
C ILE A 100 -21.87 -8.51 10.35
N ARG A 101 -20.87 -9.01 9.62
CA ARG A 101 -19.50 -9.12 10.13
C ARG A 101 -18.85 -7.77 10.40
N SER A 102 -19.27 -6.72 9.71
CA SER A 102 -18.64 -5.39 9.75
C SER A 102 -19.34 -4.41 10.71
N VAL A 103 -20.56 -4.68 11.15
CA VAL A 103 -21.26 -3.82 12.13
C VAL A 103 -20.40 -3.66 13.39
N GLY A 104 -20.17 -2.40 13.81
CA GLY A 104 -19.30 -2.05 14.94
C GLY A 104 -17.79 -2.18 14.63
N ARG A 105 -17.41 -2.64 13.42
CA ARG A 105 -16.00 -2.89 13.04
C ARG A 105 -15.60 -2.25 11.70
N TRP A 106 -16.41 -1.36 11.13
CA TRP A 106 -16.06 -0.67 9.89
C TRP A 106 -14.70 0.02 10.01
N GLY A 107 -13.77 -0.35 9.13
CA GLY A 107 -12.40 0.16 9.12
C GLY A 107 -11.49 -0.35 10.23
N ALA A 108 -11.96 -1.22 11.11
CA ALA A 108 -11.14 -1.83 12.16
C ALA A 108 -10.14 -2.83 11.58
N LEU A 109 -8.95 -2.91 12.19
CA LEU A 109 -7.93 -3.90 11.85
C LEU A 109 -8.48 -5.31 12.11
N ASP A 110 -8.22 -6.23 11.18
CA ASP A 110 -8.53 -7.66 11.36
C ASP A 110 -7.35 -8.41 12.03
N SER A 111 -7.60 -9.61 12.51
CA SER A 111 -6.56 -10.50 13.05
C SER A 111 -5.49 -10.85 12.01
N ILE A 112 -5.88 -10.93 10.73
CA ILE A 112 -4.93 -11.07 9.61
C ILE A 112 -3.98 -9.88 9.59
N GLY A 113 -4.49 -8.66 9.69
CA GLY A 113 -3.68 -7.44 9.71
C GLY A 113 -2.71 -7.38 10.89
N MET A 114 -3.11 -7.87 12.06
CA MET A 114 -2.19 -8.01 13.21
C MET A 114 -1.10 -9.03 12.91
N SER A 115 -1.45 -10.17 12.30
CA SER A 115 -0.50 -11.24 11.93
C SER A 115 0.49 -10.77 10.87
N GLU A 116 0.04 -9.99 9.88
CA GLU A 116 0.89 -9.35 8.87
C GLU A 116 1.97 -8.48 9.51
N GLN A 117 1.58 -7.58 10.42
CA GLN A 117 2.50 -6.68 11.10
C GLN A 117 3.52 -7.43 11.98
N ARG A 118 3.06 -8.45 12.71
CA ARG A 118 3.95 -9.33 13.49
C ARG A 118 4.93 -10.08 12.59
N GLY A 119 4.47 -10.60 11.45
CA GLY A 119 5.33 -11.29 10.48
C GLY A 119 6.43 -10.38 9.95
N ILE A 120 6.10 -9.15 9.55
CA ILE A 120 7.06 -8.15 9.08
C ILE A 120 8.07 -7.82 10.20
N ALA A 121 7.59 -7.64 11.44
CA ALA A 121 8.46 -7.37 12.59
C ALA A 121 9.50 -8.48 12.82
N ARG A 122 9.06 -9.77 12.83
CA ARG A 122 9.97 -10.93 12.98
C ARG A 122 11.06 -10.96 11.92
N ARG A 123 10.68 -10.78 10.67
CA ARG A 123 11.63 -10.79 9.56
C ARG A 123 12.58 -9.59 9.61
N THR A 124 12.09 -8.44 10.09
CA THR A 124 12.92 -7.23 10.29
C THR A 124 13.97 -7.46 11.38
N VAL A 125 13.59 -8.04 12.53
CA VAL A 125 14.53 -8.40 13.60
C VAL A 125 15.59 -9.37 13.08
N LYS A 126 15.16 -10.43 12.40
CA LYS A 126 16.09 -11.43 11.83
C LYS A 126 17.08 -10.80 10.84
N ARG A 127 16.62 -9.92 9.94
CA ARG A 127 17.47 -9.29 8.92
C ARG A 127 18.45 -8.30 9.50
N CYS A 128 18.06 -7.59 10.54
CA CYS A 128 18.84 -6.51 11.15
C CYS A 128 19.31 -6.85 12.58
N ALA A 129 19.50 -8.13 12.91
CA ALA A 129 19.78 -8.60 14.27
C ALA A 129 20.83 -7.76 15.05
N PRO A 130 21.99 -7.39 14.49
CA PRO A 130 22.97 -6.56 15.21
C PRO A 130 22.44 -5.19 15.63
N LEU A 131 21.45 -4.64 14.93
CA LEU A 131 20.84 -3.36 15.27
C LEU A 131 20.04 -3.43 16.59
N PHE A 132 19.52 -4.61 16.91
CA PHE A 132 18.61 -4.81 18.04
C PHE A 132 19.31 -5.09 19.35
N GLU A 133 20.64 -5.31 19.40
CA GLU A 133 21.37 -5.64 20.63
C GLU A 133 21.28 -4.53 21.70
N ASN A 134 21.20 -3.26 21.31
CA ASN A 134 21.04 -2.11 22.21
C ASN A 134 20.04 -1.11 21.60
N ALA A 135 18.89 -1.60 21.17
CA ALA A 135 17.97 -0.79 20.40
C ALA A 135 17.11 0.15 21.26
N ARG A 136 16.99 1.38 20.75
CA ARG A 136 15.98 2.34 21.17
C ARG A 136 15.07 2.61 19.98
N MET A 137 13.78 2.29 20.11
CA MET A 137 12.77 2.40 19.07
C MET A 137 11.78 3.52 19.38
N VAL A 138 11.54 4.41 18.43
CA VAL A 138 10.49 5.42 18.47
C VAL A 138 9.48 5.09 17.36
N SER A 139 8.21 4.99 17.73
CA SER A 139 7.12 4.60 16.83
C SER A 139 6.03 5.65 16.83
N ILE A 140 5.60 6.07 15.65
CA ILE A 140 4.54 7.06 15.46
C ILE A 140 3.43 6.43 14.61
N ALA A 141 2.17 6.57 15.04
CA ALA A 141 1.02 6.15 14.26
C ALA A 141 0.09 7.34 13.95
N SER A 142 -0.62 7.25 12.83
CA SER A 142 -1.84 8.02 12.63
C SER A 142 -2.80 7.79 13.80
N HIS A 143 -3.56 8.80 14.18
CA HIS A 143 -4.58 8.70 15.25
C HIS A 143 -5.71 7.69 14.96
N SER A 144 -5.72 7.06 13.78
CA SER A 144 -6.71 6.05 13.40
C SER A 144 -6.48 4.74 14.15
N PRO A 145 -7.52 4.11 14.77
CA PRO A 145 -7.37 2.89 15.55
C PRO A 145 -6.64 1.76 14.82
N ARG A 146 -6.92 1.55 13.52
CA ARG A 146 -6.24 0.51 12.71
C ARG A 146 -4.73 0.74 12.56
N ALA A 147 -4.30 2.01 12.45
CA ALA A 147 -2.88 2.34 12.36
C ALA A 147 -2.19 2.15 13.73
N ILE A 148 -2.84 2.58 14.82
CA ILE A 148 -2.38 2.38 16.18
C ILE A 148 -2.24 0.88 16.49
N MET A 149 -3.26 0.08 16.17
CA MET A 149 -3.22 -1.37 16.39
C MET A 149 -2.16 -2.07 15.53
N SER A 150 -1.90 -1.58 14.32
CA SER A 150 -0.80 -2.06 13.46
C SER A 150 0.55 -1.76 14.09
N MET A 151 0.75 -0.54 14.58
CA MET A 151 1.95 -0.14 15.32
C MET A 151 2.17 -1.05 16.54
N TYR A 152 1.16 -1.24 17.38
CA TYR A 152 1.28 -2.10 18.57
C TYR A 152 1.54 -3.56 18.20
N SER A 153 0.92 -4.08 17.13
CA SER A 153 1.20 -5.46 16.68
C SER A 153 2.65 -5.64 16.26
N PHE A 154 3.22 -4.65 15.57
CA PHE A 154 4.62 -4.64 15.13
C PHE A 154 5.59 -4.47 16.32
N THR A 155 5.39 -3.45 17.15
CA THR A 155 6.29 -3.12 18.27
C THR A 155 6.25 -4.16 19.38
N HIS A 156 5.07 -4.71 19.67
CA HIS A 156 4.93 -5.81 20.63
C HIS A 156 5.70 -7.05 20.17
N GLU A 157 5.59 -7.42 18.89
CA GLU A 157 6.34 -8.56 18.36
C GLU A 157 7.86 -8.34 18.46
N ILE A 158 8.36 -7.13 18.18
CA ILE A 158 9.77 -6.82 18.41
C ILE A 158 10.14 -6.98 19.87
N SER A 159 9.33 -6.46 20.80
CA SER A 159 9.60 -6.53 22.24
C SER A 159 9.61 -7.97 22.76
N THR A 160 8.83 -8.88 22.18
CA THR A 160 8.86 -10.31 22.52
C THR A 160 10.14 -11.01 22.06
N GLN A 161 10.72 -10.57 20.94
CA GLN A 161 11.95 -11.17 20.40
C GLN A 161 13.22 -10.52 20.94
N VAL A 162 13.13 -9.29 21.42
CA VAL A 162 14.24 -8.48 21.92
C VAL A 162 13.88 -7.99 23.32
N PRO A 163 13.99 -8.85 24.34
CA PRO A 163 13.73 -8.45 25.73
C PRO A 163 14.63 -7.28 26.14
N GLY A 164 14.04 -6.27 26.76
CA GLY A 164 14.78 -5.09 27.23
C GLY A 164 14.94 -3.97 26.21
N ILE A 165 14.37 -4.08 25.00
CA ILE A 165 14.35 -2.97 24.04
C ILE A 165 13.62 -1.75 24.66
N SER A 166 14.23 -0.57 24.55
CA SER A 166 13.55 0.68 24.88
C SER A 166 12.60 1.10 23.76
N SER A 167 11.30 1.00 24.00
CA SER A 167 10.27 1.29 22.98
C SER A 167 9.35 2.42 23.42
N TYR A 168 9.24 3.47 22.60
CA TYR A 168 8.40 4.64 22.82
C TYR A 168 7.38 4.74 21.68
N THR A 169 6.10 4.83 22.00
CA THR A 169 5.00 4.85 21.01
C THR A 169 4.16 6.11 21.15
N TYR A 170 3.88 6.75 20.05
CA TYR A 170 3.11 7.98 19.95
C TYR A 170 2.00 7.86 18.91
N ALA A 171 0.84 8.43 19.21
CA ALA A 171 -0.25 8.53 18.26
C ALA A 171 -1.13 9.72 18.61
N GLY A 172 -1.36 10.63 17.67
CA GLY A 172 -2.16 11.81 17.90
C GLY A 172 -2.32 12.65 16.63
N LYS A 173 -3.18 13.66 16.69
CA LYS A 173 -3.42 14.56 15.55
C LYS A 173 -2.23 15.48 15.27
N GLU A 174 -1.35 15.71 16.23
CA GLU A 174 -0.09 16.43 16.07
C GLU A 174 0.82 15.80 15.02
N PHE A 175 0.67 14.49 14.77
CA PHE A 175 1.41 13.76 13.74
C PHE A 175 0.70 13.72 12.38
N ASP A 176 -0.48 14.30 12.24
CA ASP A 176 -1.23 14.29 10.97
C ASP A 176 -0.44 14.88 9.78
N PRO A 177 0.39 15.91 9.92
CA PRO A 177 1.21 16.36 8.80
C PRO A 177 2.14 15.29 8.23
N LEU A 178 2.55 14.31 9.04
CA LEU A 178 3.38 13.18 8.64
C LEU A 178 2.53 11.96 8.25
N MET A 179 1.52 11.63 9.06
CA MET A 179 0.78 10.35 8.98
C MET A 179 -0.52 10.45 8.20
N ARG A 180 -1.10 11.64 8.08
CA ARG A 180 -2.32 11.94 7.34
C ARG A 180 -2.19 13.22 6.51
N PRO A 181 -1.14 13.36 5.68
CA PRO A 181 -0.92 14.58 4.91
C PRO A 181 -2.12 14.90 4.00
N PHE A 182 -2.89 13.91 3.60
CA PHE A 182 -4.12 14.05 2.81
C PHE A 182 -5.23 14.84 3.52
N ASP A 183 -5.23 14.91 4.85
CA ASP A 183 -6.13 15.76 5.63
C ASP A 183 -5.51 17.14 5.95
N ALA A 184 -4.19 17.26 5.91
CA ALA A 184 -3.45 18.46 6.28
C ALA A 184 -3.12 19.35 5.07
N ASP A 185 -2.72 18.77 3.91
CA ASP A 185 -2.26 19.52 2.74
C ASP A 185 -3.42 20.17 1.98
N SER A 186 -3.44 21.49 1.91
CA SER A 186 -4.51 22.27 1.27
C SER A 186 -4.53 22.10 -0.25
N THR A 187 -3.36 21.92 -0.87
CA THR A 187 -3.23 21.74 -2.33
C THR A 187 -3.79 20.40 -2.75
N TYR A 188 -3.46 19.35 -2.02
CA TYR A 188 -4.02 18.02 -2.25
C TYR A 188 -5.54 18.00 -1.99
N LYS A 189 -6.02 18.62 -0.91
CA LYS A 189 -7.47 18.74 -0.62
C LYS A 189 -8.21 19.45 -1.76
N THR A 190 -7.61 20.49 -2.32
CA THR A 190 -8.18 21.21 -3.47
C THR A 190 -8.22 20.32 -4.72
N TYR A 191 -7.14 19.55 -4.99
CA TYR A 191 -7.11 18.58 -6.08
C TYR A 191 -8.21 17.51 -5.92
N MET A 192 -8.36 16.94 -4.71
CA MET A 192 -9.37 15.93 -4.42
C MET A 192 -10.80 16.48 -4.45
N LYS A 193 -11.00 17.76 -4.12
CA LYS A 193 -12.32 18.41 -4.26
C LYS A 193 -12.67 18.64 -5.74
N LYS A 194 -11.73 19.12 -6.55
CA LYS A 194 -11.92 19.37 -7.99
C LYS A 194 -11.98 18.10 -8.82
N LYS A 195 -11.27 17.04 -8.42
CA LYS A 195 -11.17 15.74 -9.12
C LYS A 195 -10.93 15.89 -10.63
N PRO A 196 -9.88 16.58 -11.07
CA PRO A 196 -9.66 16.91 -12.49
C PRO A 196 -9.49 15.66 -13.38
N TYR A 197 -9.29 14.51 -12.79
CA TYR A 197 -9.16 13.23 -13.47
C TYR A 197 -10.48 12.53 -13.81
N MET A 198 -11.63 13.04 -13.34
CA MET A 198 -12.90 12.31 -13.45
C MET A 198 -13.34 12.09 -14.89
N ASP A 199 -13.09 13.04 -15.81
CA ASP A 199 -13.44 12.84 -17.21
C ASP A 199 -12.64 11.71 -17.86
N ILE A 200 -11.35 11.64 -17.55
CA ILE A 200 -10.47 10.55 -18.01
C ILE A 200 -10.95 9.22 -17.41
N TYR A 201 -11.20 9.19 -16.12
CA TYR A 201 -11.67 8.01 -15.41
C TYR A 201 -13.03 7.52 -15.96
N ASN A 202 -13.99 8.41 -16.13
CA ASN A 202 -15.32 8.05 -16.65
C ASN A 202 -15.25 7.50 -18.09
N LYS A 203 -14.43 8.10 -18.96
CA LYS A 203 -14.20 7.59 -20.31
C LYS A 203 -13.54 6.21 -20.30
N TYR A 204 -12.59 6.00 -19.39
CA TYR A 204 -11.93 4.71 -19.21
C TYR A 204 -12.92 3.64 -18.73
N VAL A 205 -13.71 3.92 -17.68
CA VAL A 205 -14.75 3.03 -17.17
C VAL A 205 -15.77 2.67 -18.26
N ALA A 206 -16.28 3.66 -18.99
CA ALA A 206 -17.26 3.45 -20.05
C ALA A 206 -16.76 2.48 -21.14
N LYS A 207 -15.44 2.47 -21.41
CA LYS A 207 -14.80 1.60 -22.39
C LYS A 207 -14.43 0.22 -21.83
N THR A 208 -14.03 0.16 -20.55
CA THR A 208 -13.31 -1.00 -20.00
C THR A 208 -14.16 -1.82 -19.03
N ALA A 209 -14.99 -1.17 -18.18
CA ALA A 209 -15.75 -1.88 -17.17
C ALA A 209 -16.86 -2.74 -17.79
N PRO A 210 -16.89 -4.05 -17.48
CA PRO A 210 -17.99 -4.93 -17.90
C PRO A 210 -19.24 -4.65 -17.08
N ASN A 211 -20.39 -5.13 -17.55
CA ASN A 211 -21.68 -5.05 -16.85
C ASN A 211 -21.95 -6.37 -16.10
N THR A 212 -21.04 -6.81 -15.25
CA THR A 212 -21.11 -8.09 -14.54
C THR A 212 -22.34 -8.19 -13.66
N VAL A 213 -22.71 -7.09 -13.03
CA VAL A 213 -23.88 -7.01 -12.14
C VAL A 213 -25.20 -7.40 -12.82
N THR A 214 -25.28 -7.38 -14.15
CA THR A 214 -26.46 -7.84 -14.90
C THR A 214 -26.75 -9.32 -14.66
N ARG A 215 -25.72 -10.14 -14.39
CA ARG A 215 -25.88 -11.56 -14.00
C ARG A 215 -26.58 -11.72 -12.64
N LEU A 216 -26.48 -10.71 -11.79
CA LEU A 216 -27.08 -10.68 -10.46
C LEU A 216 -28.49 -10.09 -10.50
N LEU A 217 -28.63 -8.92 -11.11
CA LEU A 217 -29.87 -8.13 -11.09
C LEU A 217 -30.90 -8.57 -12.13
N GLY A 218 -30.44 -9.35 -13.15
CA GLY A 218 -31.27 -9.79 -14.27
C GLY A 218 -31.33 -8.79 -15.42
N LYS A 219 -31.63 -9.29 -16.63
CA LYS A 219 -31.63 -8.51 -17.88
C LYS A 219 -32.69 -7.39 -17.90
N ASN A 220 -33.76 -7.57 -17.17
CA ASN A 220 -34.91 -6.62 -17.13
C ASN A 220 -34.77 -5.61 -15.97
N TYR A 221 -33.65 -5.57 -15.25
CA TYR A 221 -33.43 -4.57 -14.22
C TYR A 221 -33.32 -3.18 -14.84
N PRO A 222 -34.13 -2.18 -14.38
CA PRO A 222 -34.22 -0.86 -15.01
C PRO A 222 -33.00 -0.01 -14.58
N ALA A 223 -31.92 -0.07 -15.37
CA ALA A 223 -30.73 0.76 -15.19
C ALA A 223 -30.06 1.06 -16.54
N THR A 224 -29.42 2.21 -16.65
CA THR A 224 -28.61 2.57 -17.79
C THR A 224 -27.31 1.74 -17.81
N LYS A 225 -26.65 1.65 -18.96
CA LYS A 225 -25.33 1.00 -19.09
C LYS A 225 -24.33 1.55 -18.07
N ARG A 226 -24.33 2.87 -17.86
CA ARG A 226 -23.42 3.54 -16.93
C ARG A 226 -23.68 3.11 -15.49
N GLU A 227 -24.94 3.10 -15.06
CA GLU A 227 -25.33 2.65 -13.71
C GLU A 227 -24.95 1.18 -13.48
N LEU A 228 -25.12 0.31 -14.49
CA LEU A 228 -24.68 -1.09 -14.40
C LEU A 228 -23.17 -1.21 -14.28
N GLN A 229 -22.38 -0.39 -14.98
CA GLN A 229 -20.92 -0.36 -14.84
C GLN A 229 -20.49 0.14 -13.46
N GLU A 230 -21.12 1.18 -12.92
CA GLU A 230 -20.87 1.68 -11.58
C GLU A 230 -21.21 0.62 -10.51
N LEU A 231 -22.33 -0.09 -10.66
CA LEU A 231 -22.70 -1.20 -9.78
C LEU A 231 -21.72 -2.39 -9.92
N SER A 232 -21.20 -2.68 -11.10
CA SER A 232 -20.20 -3.73 -11.29
C SER A 232 -18.86 -3.38 -10.60
N ILE A 233 -18.48 -2.11 -10.55
CA ILE A 233 -17.34 -1.65 -9.77
C ILE A 233 -17.63 -1.82 -8.27
N ILE A 234 -18.85 -1.57 -7.81
CA ILE A 234 -19.24 -1.79 -6.41
C ILE A 234 -19.28 -3.28 -6.06
N GLU A 235 -19.76 -4.14 -6.98
CA GLU A 235 -19.66 -5.60 -6.89
C GLU A 235 -18.21 -6.03 -6.68
N TYR A 236 -17.29 -5.53 -7.52
CA TYR A 236 -15.87 -5.76 -7.41
C TYR A 236 -15.30 -5.37 -6.03
N TYR A 237 -15.65 -4.19 -5.51
CA TYR A 237 -15.16 -3.75 -4.18
C TYR A 237 -15.57 -4.70 -3.05
N ASN A 238 -16.78 -5.25 -3.10
CA ASN A 238 -17.23 -6.20 -2.09
C ASN A 238 -16.43 -7.51 -2.15
N ILE A 239 -16.17 -8.02 -3.36
CA ILE A 239 -15.38 -9.25 -3.57
C ILE A 239 -13.90 -9.04 -3.22
N ALA A 240 -13.28 -7.98 -3.74
CA ALA A 240 -11.85 -7.74 -3.60
C ALA A 240 -11.39 -7.50 -2.15
N ASN A 241 -12.30 -7.09 -1.24
CA ASN A 241 -11.98 -6.85 0.17
C ASN A 241 -12.19 -8.09 1.07
N MET A 242 -12.71 -9.20 0.54
CA MET A 242 -13.13 -10.33 1.37
C MET A 242 -11.98 -10.96 2.17
N GLU A 243 -10.85 -11.24 1.53
CA GLU A 243 -9.70 -11.84 2.23
C GLU A 243 -9.15 -10.95 3.34
N ALA A 244 -9.13 -9.63 3.13
CA ALA A 244 -8.66 -8.68 4.15
C ALA A 244 -9.54 -8.62 5.40
N MET A 245 -10.76 -9.17 5.37
CA MET A 245 -11.66 -9.29 6.51
C MET A 245 -11.89 -10.76 6.94
N GLY A 246 -10.99 -11.66 6.55
CA GLY A 246 -11.02 -13.07 6.95
C GLY A 246 -12.14 -13.90 6.29
N MET A 247 -12.56 -13.52 5.10
CA MET A 247 -13.48 -14.32 4.28
C MET A 247 -12.74 -14.92 3.08
N THR A 248 -13.18 -16.08 2.64
CA THR A 248 -12.67 -16.68 1.38
C THR A 248 -13.07 -15.80 0.20
N ASN A 249 -12.13 -15.47 -0.67
CA ASN A 249 -12.40 -14.73 -1.89
C ASN A 249 -12.90 -15.67 -3.00
N ASP A 250 -14.18 -15.98 -2.98
CA ASP A 250 -14.85 -16.77 -4.01
C ASP A 250 -15.37 -15.84 -5.13
N TRP A 251 -14.49 -15.43 -6.00
CA TRP A 251 -14.77 -14.48 -7.09
C TRP A 251 -15.36 -15.16 -8.34
N GLN A 252 -15.07 -16.45 -8.57
CA GLN A 252 -15.34 -17.18 -9.83
C GLN A 252 -16.81 -17.22 -10.25
N PRO A 253 -17.80 -17.32 -9.35
CA PRO A 253 -19.20 -17.27 -9.76
C PRO A 253 -19.62 -15.92 -10.35
N TYR A 254 -18.89 -14.87 -10.02
CA TYR A 254 -19.26 -13.46 -10.32
C TYR A 254 -18.52 -12.90 -11.51
N PHE A 255 -17.26 -13.29 -11.74
CA PHE A 255 -16.40 -12.77 -12.80
C PHE A 255 -15.71 -13.87 -13.58
N SER A 256 -15.48 -13.67 -14.88
CA SER A 256 -14.36 -14.30 -15.56
C SER A 256 -13.05 -13.62 -15.14
N GLU A 257 -11.90 -14.28 -15.36
CA GLU A 257 -10.59 -13.69 -15.06
C GLU A 257 -10.40 -12.34 -15.78
N GLN A 258 -10.83 -12.26 -17.04
CA GLN A 258 -10.74 -11.03 -17.83
C GLN A 258 -11.61 -9.90 -17.24
N GLU A 259 -12.83 -10.20 -16.82
CA GLU A 259 -13.72 -9.21 -16.20
C GLU A 259 -13.17 -8.73 -14.86
N TYR A 260 -12.60 -9.64 -14.05
CA TYR A 260 -11.99 -9.28 -12.78
C TYR A 260 -10.79 -8.36 -12.98
N GLU A 261 -9.92 -8.67 -13.96
CA GLU A 261 -8.81 -7.80 -14.35
C GLU A 261 -9.27 -6.43 -14.87
N GLN A 262 -10.34 -6.39 -15.69
CA GLN A 262 -10.91 -5.14 -16.19
C GLN A 262 -11.44 -4.25 -15.05
N LEU A 263 -12.16 -4.82 -14.09
CA LEU A 263 -12.67 -4.10 -12.92
C LEU A 263 -11.51 -3.61 -12.03
N TRP A 264 -10.53 -4.48 -11.77
CA TRP A 264 -9.30 -4.06 -11.08
C TRP A 264 -8.59 -2.92 -11.82
N SER A 265 -8.49 -2.97 -13.14
CA SER A 265 -7.81 -1.91 -13.90
C SER A 265 -8.48 -0.54 -13.75
N CYS A 266 -9.81 -0.51 -13.64
CA CYS A 266 -10.56 0.71 -13.30
C CYS A 266 -10.24 1.20 -11.88
N PHE A 267 -10.16 0.29 -10.91
CA PHE A 267 -9.76 0.60 -9.55
C PHE A 267 -8.33 1.14 -9.51
N ASN A 268 -7.37 0.45 -10.12
CA ASN A 268 -5.95 0.82 -10.18
C ASN A 268 -5.74 2.21 -10.81
N LEU A 269 -6.45 2.52 -11.91
CA LEU A 269 -6.40 3.85 -12.53
C LEU A 269 -6.82 4.96 -11.56
N ARG A 270 -7.89 4.70 -10.78
CA ARG A 270 -8.34 5.65 -9.76
C ARG A 270 -7.30 5.84 -8.66
N GLN A 271 -6.70 4.73 -8.17
CA GLN A 271 -5.63 4.78 -7.16
C GLN A 271 -4.44 5.61 -7.65
N TYR A 272 -4.03 5.41 -8.92
CA TYR A 272 -2.97 6.18 -9.53
C TYR A 272 -3.24 7.68 -9.50
N PHE A 273 -4.41 8.13 -9.95
CA PHE A 273 -4.73 9.57 -9.94
C PHE A 273 -4.83 10.14 -8.54
N MET A 274 -5.32 9.37 -7.58
CA MET A 274 -5.47 9.85 -6.20
C MET A 274 -4.14 9.93 -5.44
N HIS A 275 -3.17 9.06 -5.75
CA HIS A 275 -2.01 8.88 -4.89
C HIS A 275 -0.67 9.15 -5.58
N CYS A 276 -0.60 9.11 -6.90
CA CYS A 276 0.65 9.33 -7.61
C CYS A 276 0.68 10.70 -8.31
N LYS A 277 1.90 11.25 -8.44
CA LYS A 277 2.17 12.31 -9.40
C LYS A 277 1.70 11.86 -10.77
N ASN A 278 0.97 12.70 -11.45
CA ASN A 278 0.39 12.40 -12.75
C ASN A 278 0.42 13.63 -13.67
N THR A 279 0.00 13.48 -14.91
CA THR A 279 0.04 14.55 -15.92
C THR A 279 -0.85 15.75 -15.58
N LEU A 280 -1.77 15.63 -14.63
CA LEU A 280 -2.69 16.68 -14.22
C LEU A 280 -2.21 17.45 -12.99
N SER A 281 -1.39 16.80 -12.12
CA SER A 281 -0.94 17.43 -10.87
C SER A 281 0.18 16.64 -10.18
N ASP A 282 1.07 17.39 -9.53
CA ASP A 282 2.07 16.87 -8.58
C ASP A 282 1.53 16.80 -7.14
N ALA A 283 0.34 17.37 -6.88
CA ALA A 283 -0.23 17.47 -5.53
C ALA A 283 -0.33 16.11 -4.79
N PRO A 284 -0.72 14.99 -5.45
CA PRO A 284 -0.77 13.70 -4.78
C PRO A 284 0.58 13.26 -4.19
N ALA A 285 1.69 13.52 -4.87
CA ALA A 285 3.03 13.17 -4.36
C ALA A 285 3.55 14.22 -3.36
N ASN A 286 3.37 15.52 -3.66
CA ASN A 286 3.95 16.62 -2.89
C ASN A 286 3.43 16.71 -1.44
N GLN A 287 2.24 16.22 -1.15
CA GLN A 287 1.72 16.13 0.22
C GLN A 287 2.65 15.34 1.17
N SER A 288 3.50 14.45 0.63
CA SER A 288 4.43 13.63 1.42
C SER A 288 5.75 14.34 1.76
N LYS A 289 5.96 15.59 1.32
CA LYS A 289 7.20 16.35 1.62
C LYS A 289 7.47 16.52 3.12
N PRO A 290 6.48 16.74 4.01
CA PRO A 290 6.74 16.80 5.45
C PRO A 290 7.39 15.51 5.98
N LEU A 291 6.88 14.33 5.62
CA LEU A 291 7.46 13.04 6.00
C LEU A 291 8.88 12.87 5.44
N LEU A 292 9.12 13.27 4.19
CA LEU A 292 10.46 13.22 3.61
C LEU A 292 11.47 14.12 4.35
N ARG A 293 11.04 15.32 4.77
CA ARG A 293 11.90 16.23 5.55
C ARG A 293 12.26 15.65 6.92
N ASP A 294 11.31 14.98 7.57
CA ASP A 294 11.53 14.31 8.83
C ASP A 294 12.55 13.16 8.68
N ILE A 295 12.42 12.33 7.66
CA ILE A 295 13.38 11.28 7.30
C ILE A 295 14.78 11.85 7.04
N ILE A 296 14.88 12.96 6.29
CA ILE A 296 16.18 13.64 6.03
C ILE A 296 16.81 14.09 7.36
N SER A 297 16.01 14.61 8.29
CA SER A 297 16.50 15.03 9.62
C SER A 297 17.12 13.84 10.37
N MET A 298 16.40 12.71 10.44
CA MET A 298 16.88 11.49 11.11
C MET A 298 18.14 10.93 10.47
N LEU A 299 18.18 10.81 9.13
CA LEU A 299 19.37 10.33 8.43
C LEU A 299 20.58 11.27 8.64
N THR A 300 20.33 12.59 8.71
CA THR A 300 21.36 13.58 8.99
C THR A 300 21.88 13.46 10.44
N ALA A 301 20.99 13.23 11.41
CA ALA A 301 21.35 12.99 12.80
C ALA A 301 22.15 11.70 12.96
N THR A 302 21.72 10.62 12.29
CA THR A 302 22.42 9.33 12.24
C THR A 302 23.84 9.48 11.70
N LYS A 303 24.02 10.21 10.57
CA LYS A 303 25.33 10.50 10.00
C LYS A 303 26.26 11.19 11.00
N ARG A 304 25.71 12.10 11.80
CA ARG A 304 26.48 12.88 12.81
C ARG A 304 26.70 12.13 14.13
N GLY A 305 26.18 10.91 14.28
CA GLY A 305 26.19 10.17 15.55
C GLY A 305 25.34 10.82 16.65
N LYS A 306 24.34 11.61 16.27
CA LYS A 306 23.45 12.37 17.17
C LYS A 306 21.99 11.87 17.15
N ALA A 307 21.73 10.69 16.57
CA ALA A 307 20.41 10.09 16.58
C ALA A 307 20.06 9.64 18.00
N GLU A 308 18.92 10.06 18.52
CA GLU A 308 18.45 9.70 19.86
C GLU A 308 17.91 8.26 19.92
N ALA A 309 17.43 7.75 18.81
CA ALA A 309 17.01 6.36 18.62
C ALA A 309 17.72 5.78 17.41
N ASN A 310 17.82 4.46 17.33
CA ASN A 310 18.36 3.76 16.16
C ASN A 310 17.31 3.03 15.34
N ILE A 311 16.04 3.06 15.79
CA ILE A 311 14.89 2.56 15.05
C ILE A 311 13.77 3.61 15.11
N ALA A 312 13.28 4.04 13.94
CA ALA A 312 12.12 4.89 13.79
C ALA A 312 11.05 4.16 12.97
N THR A 313 9.80 4.13 13.45
CA THR A 313 8.72 3.47 12.72
C THR A 313 7.49 4.36 12.59
N TYR A 314 6.86 4.33 11.42
CA TYR A 314 5.69 5.12 11.07
C TYR A 314 4.57 4.21 10.57
N PHE A 315 3.37 4.34 11.15
CA PHE A 315 2.21 3.55 10.78
C PHE A 315 1.07 4.45 10.31
N ALA A 316 0.74 4.32 9.03
CA ALA A 316 -0.18 5.21 8.35
C ALA A 316 -1.18 4.46 7.44
N HIS A 317 -1.48 5.06 6.31
CA HIS A 317 -2.51 4.66 5.36
C HIS A 317 -1.94 4.53 3.94
N GLN A 318 -2.71 3.93 3.02
CA GLN A 318 -2.37 3.94 1.60
C GLN A 318 -2.17 5.38 1.10
N GLU A 319 -3.03 6.30 1.55
CA GLU A 319 -3.04 7.72 1.24
C GLU A 319 -1.80 8.48 1.75
N THR A 320 -0.96 7.83 2.53
CA THR A 320 0.35 8.33 3.00
C THR A 320 1.49 7.61 2.28
N VAL A 321 1.43 6.27 2.25
CA VAL A 321 2.55 5.44 1.80
C VAL A 321 2.71 5.49 0.27
N MET A 322 1.62 5.39 -0.48
CA MET A 322 1.68 5.42 -1.96
C MET A 322 2.09 6.81 -2.52
N PRO A 323 1.57 7.95 -2.00
CA PRO A 323 2.11 9.27 -2.33
C PRO A 323 3.59 9.44 -2.01
N PHE A 324 4.05 8.90 -0.87
CA PHE A 324 5.47 8.94 -0.52
C PHE A 324 6.33 8.14 -1.52
N MET A 325 5.90 6.95 -1.93
CA MET A 325 6.56 6.18 -3.00
C MET A 325 6.65 7.01 -4.28
N SER A 326 5.57 7.70 -4.64
CA SER A 326 5.52 8.54 -5.85
C SER A 326 6.44 9.77 -5.75
N LEU A 327 6.51 10.43 -4.58
CA LEU A 327 7.45 11.52 -4.32
C LEU A 327 8.90 11.06 -4.47
N MET A 328 9.19 9.85 -3.96
CA MET A 328 10.51 9.23 -4.06
C MET A 328 10.83 8.68 -5.46
N LYS A 329 9.89 8.74 -6.40
CA LYS A 329 10.01 8.20 -7.78
C LYS A 329 10.36 6.71 -7.79
N MET A 330 9.82 5.96 -6.84
CA MET A 330 10.05 4.51 -6.80
C MET A 330 9.50 3.84 -8.06
N THR A 331 10.20 2.81 -8.55
CA THR A 331 9.77 2.04 -9.72
C THR A 331 8.31 1.60 -9.58
N GLY A 332 7.53 1.76 -10.65
CA GLY A 332 6.11 1.41 -10.66
C GLY A 332 5.16 2.52 -10.22
N THR A 333 5.64 3.73 -9.86
CA THR A 333 4.79 4.84 -9.45
C THR A 333 4.54 5.89 -10.54
N GLU A 334 5.18 5.78 -11.69
CA GLU A 334 5.07 6.72 -12.80
C GLU A 334 4.44 6.08 -14.03
N PHE A 335 3.60 6.82 -14.72
CA PHE A 335 3.07 6.47 -16.04
C PHE A 335 3.24 7.65 -16.99
N LYS A 336 4.04 7.46 -18.03
CA LYS A 336 4.37 8.51 -19.03
C LYS A 336 3.54 8.40 -20.31
N GLY A 337 2.68 7.38 -20.42
CA GLY A 337 1.86 7.13 -21.61
C GLY A 337 0.62 8.03 -21.68
N LYS A 338 0.03 8.09 -22.89
CA LYS A 338 -1.28 8.74 -23.12
C LYS A 338 -2.42 7.72 -23.19
N ASP A 339 -2.09 6.45 -23.41
CA ASP A 339 -3.05 5.34 -23.49
C ASP A 339 -3.23 4.71 -22.09
N TRP A 340 -4.29 5.09 -21.40
CA TRP A 340 -4.59 4.64 -20.04
C TRP A 340 -4.82 3.12 -19.94
N SER A 341 -5.08 2.42 -21.05
CA SER A 341 -5.18 0.96 -21.03
C SER A 341 -3.86 0.27 -20.69
N LYS A 342 -2.74 0.96 -20.88
CA LYS A 342 -1.38 0.49 -20.60
C LYS A 342 -0.92 0.82 -19.17
N LEU A 343 -1.67 1.63 -18.42
CA LEU A 343 -1.31 1.98 -17.03
C LEU A 343 -1.06 0.74 -16.18
N LYS A 344 -1.93 -0.26 -16.30
CA LYS A 344 -1.86 -1.53 -15.54
C LYS A 344 -0.54 -2.29 -15.72
N ASN A 345 0.21 -2.03 -16.79
CA ASN A 345 1.51 -2.64 -17.04
C ASN A 345 2.66 -1.87 -16.37
N SER A 346 2.44 -0.62 -15.96
CA SER A 346 3.45 0.26 -15.36
C SER A 346 3.21 0.54 -13.90
N VAL A 347 1.94 0.71 -13.51
CA VAL A 347 1.54 1.00 -12.13
C VAL A 347 0.60 -0.11 -11.66
N GLN A 348 0.98 -0.81 -10.62
CA GLN A 348 0.28 -1.97 -10.10
C GLN A 348 0.11 -1.82 -8.60
N ASP A 349 -1.06 -1.34 -8.17
CA ASP A 349 -1.34 -1.03 -6.76
C ASP A 349 -1.29 -2.26 -5.85
N TYR A 350 -1.57 -3.45 -6.38
CA TYR A 350 -1.43 -4.72 -5.67
C TYR A 350 0.02 -5.06 -5.29
N PHE A 351 0.98 -4.54 -6.04
CA PHE A 351 2.41 -4.68 -5.77
C PHE A 351 2.93 -3.53 -4.91
N LEU A 352 2.57 -2.30 -5.27
CA LEU A 352 3.05 -1.10 -4.59
C LEU A 352 2.52 -1.03 -3.15
N CYS A 353 1.21 -1.19 -2.98
CA CYS A 353 0.59 -0.86 -1.71
C CYS A 353 -0.52 -1.86 -1.30
N PRO A 354 -0.24 -3.19 -1.19
CA PRO A 354 -1.16 -4.12 -0.55
C PRO A 354 -1.43 -3.71 0.91
N MET A 355 -2.31 -4.41 1.64
CA MET A 355 -2.42 -4.23 3.09
C MET A 355 -1.06 -4.46 3.75
N ALA A 356 -0.75 -3.78 4.84
CA ALA A 356 0.55 -3.79 5.53
C ALA A 356 1.78 -3.42 4.65
N ALA A 357 1.57 -2.83 3.46
CA ALA A 357 2.67 -2.36 2.61
C ALA A 357 3.65 -1.51 3.40
N ASN A 358 4.94 -1.68 3.13
CA ASN A 358 5.96 -0.98 3.89
C ASN A 358 7.18 -0.62 3.05
N ILE A 359 7.84 0.46 3.48
CA ILE A 359 9.12 0.91 2.98
C ILE A 359 10.08 0.87 4.17
N GLN A 360 11.24 0.26 3.98
CA GLN A 360 12.28 0.24 5.00
C GLN A 360 13.56 0.85 4.45
N TYR A 361 14.05 1.88 5.12
CA TYR A 361 15.38 2.44 4.90
C TYR A 361 16.31 1.93 5.99
N THR A 362 17.34 1.19 5.63
CA THR A 362 18.35 0.69 6.58
C THR A 362 19.68 1.34 6.29
N VAL A 363 20.26 2.00 7.30
CA VAL A 363 21.63 2.52 7.24
C VAL A 363 22.57 1.44 7.70
N TYR A 364 23.57 1.15 6.88
CA TYR A 364 24.63 0.19 7.16
C TYR A 364 25.98 0.89 7.31
N ARG A 365 26.81 0.38 8.21
CA ARG A 365 28.20 0.80 8.35
C ARG A 365 29.11 -0.24 7.72
N GLY A 366 29.94 0.20 6.78
CA GLY A 366 30.99 -0.62 6.19
C GLY A 366 32.25 -0.69 7.08
N LYS A 367 33.16 -1.63 6.80
CA LYS A 367 34.40 -1.83 7.54
C LYS A 367 35.28 -0.56 7.62
N SER A 368 35.21 0.33 6.63
CA SER A 368 35.93 1.63 6.63
C SER A 368 35.22 2.72 7.46
N GLY A 369 34.11 2.42 8.11
CA GLY A 369 33.26 3.42 8.78
C GLY A 369 32.29 4.18 7.87
N THR A 370 32.39 4.00 6.55
CA THR A 370 31.48 4.62 5.57
C THR A 370 30.05 4.14 5.79
N LEU A 371 29.08 5.08 5.75
CA LEU A 371 27.66 4.76 5.88
C LEU A 371 27.01 4.63 4.50
N TYR A 372 26.18 3.61 4.37
CA TYR A 372 25.40 3.30 3.17
C TYR A 372 23.91 3.21 3.52
N LEU A 373 23.04 3.60 2.58
CA LEU A 373 21.60 3.43 2.69
C LEU A 373 21.12 2.35 1.71
N ARG A 374 20.28 1.45 2.22
CA ARG A 374 19.49 0.49 1.45
C ARG A 374 18.01 0.83 1.59
N CYS A 375 17.23 0.61 0.54
CA CYS A 375 15.77 0.71 0.54
C CYS A 375 15.15 -0.64 0.20
N ASP A 376 14.15 -1.02 0.99
CA ASP A 376 13.29 -2.18 0.71
C ASP A 376 11.84 -1.72 0.59
N LEU A 377 11.14 -2.17 -0.46
CA LEU A 377 9.70 -2.02 -0.65
C LEU A 377 9.04 -3.38 -0.49
N ASN A 378 8.10 -3.49 0.45
CA ASN A 378 7.45 -4.76 0.77
C ASN A 378 8.47 -5.89 0.99
N GLU A 379 9.58 -5.56 1.69
CA GLU A 379 10.68 -6.46 2.04
C GLU A 379 11.56 -6.91 0.86
N HIS A 380 11.39 -6.33 -0.34
CA HIS A 380 12.27 -6.55 -1.49
C HIS A 380 13.18 -5.34 -1.73
N ILE A 381 14.47 -5.58 -1.98
CA ILE A 381 15.42 -4.51 -2.27
C ILE A 381 14.99 -3.77 -3.54
N ILE A 382 14.97 -2.44 -3.45
CA ILE A 382 14.78 -1.56 -4.60
C ILE A 382 15.92 -0.54 -4.69
N SER A 383 16.19 -0.04 -5.90
CA SER A 383 17.10 1.08 -6.09
C SER A 383 16.47 2.39 -5.61
N ILE A 384 17.26 3.19 -4.87
CA ILE A 384 16.82 4.50 -4.37
C ILE A 384 16.72 5.55 -5.50
N LYS A 385 17.56 5.43 -6.51
CA LYS A 385 17.70 6.42 -7.60
C LYS A 385 17.31 5.86 -8.98
N ASN A 386 16.63 4.71 -9.01
CA ASN A 386 16.32 3.97 -10.24
C ASN A 386 17.58 3.67 -11.08
N ASP A 387 18.69 3.39 -10.39
CA ASP A 387 19.92 2.86 -10.95
C ASP A 387 20.15 1.42 -10.43
N ASP A 388 21.17 0.72 -10.90
CA ASP A 388 21.36 -0.69 -10.54
C ASP A 388 21.95 -0.89 -9.12
N ARG A 389 22.13 0.17 -8.34
CA ARG A 389 22.76 0.10 -7.00
C ARG A 389 21.75 -0.21 -5.91
N GLN A 390 21.98 -1.28 -5.18
CA GLN A 390 21.20 -1.65 -3.99
C GLN A 390 21.60 -0.85 -2.75
N TYR A 391 22.83 -0.36 -2.70
CA TYR A 391 23.41 0.43 -1.60
C TYR A 391 24.03 1.69 -2.20
N ILE A 392 23.67 2.85 -1.65
CA ILE A 392 24.28 4.13 -2.02
C ILE A 392 24.91 4.78 -0.77
N LYS A 393 25.94 5.60 -0.92
CA LYS A 393 26.51 6.34 0.22
C LYS A 393 25.43 7.20 0.87
N LEU A 394 25.39 7.24 2.20
CA LEU A 394 24.36 7.98 2.94
C LEU A 394 24.32 9.47 2.57
N ASP A 395 25.47 10.08 2.28
CA ASP A 395 25.56 11.47 1.83
C ASP A 395 24.86 11.70 0.48
N GLU A 396 25.07 10.77 -0.44
CA GLU A 396 24.40 10.81 -1.74
C GLU A 396 22.89 10.65 -1.59
N ALA A 397 22.45 9.75 -0.71
CA ALA A 397 21.02 9.57 -0.41
C ALA A 397 20.39 10.83 0.17
N ILE A 398 21.03 11.44 1.18
CA ILE A 398 20.56 12.68 1.80
C ILE A 398 20.49 13.81 0.77
N ALA A 399 21.49 13.96 -0.09
CA ALA A 399 21.48 14.97 -1.15
C ALA A 399 20.34 14.75 -2.14
N TYR A 400 20.10 13.51 -2.56
CA TYR A 400 18.98 13.14 -3.43
C TYR A 400 17.63 13.43 -2.76
N PHE A 401 17.42 13.02 -1.52
CA PHE A 401 16.18 13.27 -0.77
C PHE A 401 15.91 14.77 -0.62
N ARG A 402 16.93 15.58 -0.32
CA ARG A 402 16.82 17.04 -0.29
C ARG A 402 16.38 17.65 -1.61
N SER A 403 16.80 17.07 -2.74
CA SER A 403 16.36 17.54 -4.06
C SER A 403 14.87 17.30 -4.32
N LEU A 404 14.31 16.23 -3.74
CA LEU A 404 12.89 15.89 -3.84
C LEU A 404 12.00 16.66 -2.84
N ALA A 405 12.58 17.12 -1.72
CA ALA A 405 11.88 17.85 -0.65
C ALA A 405 11.70 19.35 -0.93
N LYS A 406 12.35 19.89 -1.98
CA LYS A 406 12.15 21.26 -2.47
C LYS A 406 10.76 21.42 -3.09
#